data_cca69c4167c80144b7102db6303e2330
#
_entry.id   cca69c4167c80144b7102db6303e2330
#
_cell.length_a   1.000
_cell.length_b   1.000
_cell.length_c   1.000
_cell.angle_alpha   90.00
_cell.angle_beta   90.00
_cell.angle_gamma   90.00
#
_symmetry.space_group_name_H-M   'P 1'
#
loop_
_entity.id
_entity.type
_entity.pdbx_description
1 polymer ?
#
loop_
_entity_poly.entity_id
_entity_poly.type
_entity_poly.pdbx_seq_one_letter_code
_entity_poly.pdbx_strand_id
1 'polypeptide(L)'
;MKAKAIPLDITIEWRYYISMIVSFKSKETNLIWNGEISKKYPSNIQETARRKLRMLNSSFSLNDLKIPPANRLELLKGKRKDQYSIRINDQWRICFEWINGNAHNVEITDYH
;
A
#
# COMPACT_ATOMS: atom_id res chain seq x y z
N MET A 1 4.90 -10.85 12.09
CA MET A 1 3.71 -11.54 12.54
C MET A 1 2.73 -10.61 13.22
N LYS A 2 1.47 -10.78 12.93
CA LYS A 2 0.50 -9.81 13.40
C LYS A 2 -0.05 -10.10 14.78
N ALA A 3 -0.68 -11.19 14.98
CA ALA A 3 -1.35 -11.47 16.24
C ALA A 3 -0.40 -12.14 17.22
N LYS A 4 0.24 -11.36 18.02
CA LYS A 4 1.23 -11.87 18.96
C LYS A 4 0.68 -11.99 20.36
N ALA A 5 0.22 -10.91 20.87
CA ALA A 5 -0.26 -10.86 22.24
C ALA A 5 -1.76 -10.87 22.25
N ILE A 6 -2.32 -11.15 23.39
CA ILE A 6 -3.74 -11.08 23.59
C ILE A 6 -4.04 -9.75 24.25
N PRO A 7 -4.46 -8.76 23.48
CA PRO A 7 -4.77 -7.47 24.05
C PRO A 7 -6.02 -7.55 24.89
N LEU A 8 -6.03 -6.80 25.95
CA LEU A 8 -7.22 -6.63 26.75
C LEU A 8 -8.15 -5.61 26.12
N ASP A 9 -7.56 -4.73 25.36
CA ASP A 9 -8.30 -3.68 24.66
C ASP A 9 -8.68 -4.21 23.29
N ILE A 10 -9.96 -4.24 23.01
CA ILE A 10 -10.47 -4.78 21.76
C ILE A 10 -9.98 -4.00 20.55
N THR A 11 -9.73 -2.72 20.72
CA THR A 11 -9.20 -1.88 19.65
C THR A 11 -7.79 -2.33 19.25
N ILE A 12 -6.97 -2.66 20.24
CA ILE A 12 -5.62 -3.16 19.98
C ILE A 12 -5.69 -4.54 19.35
N GLU A 13 -6.53 -5.41 19.86
CA GLU A 13 -6.72 -6.73 19.31
C GLU A 13 -7.12 -6.67 17.85
N TRP A 14 -8.04 -5.78 17.54
CA TRP A 14 -8.51 -5.61 16.17
C TRP A 14 -7.37 -5.25 15.21
N ARG A 15 -6.43 -4.44 15.64
CA ARG A 15 -5.30 -4.01 14.83
C ARG A 15 -4.39 -5.16 14.40
N TYR A 16 -4.36 -6.23 15.15
CA TYR A 16 -3.52 -7.36 14.79
C TYR A 16 -4.05 -8.14 13.60
N TYR A 17 -5.28 -7.92 13.19
CA TYR A 17 -5.90 -8.70 12.13
C TYR A 17 -5.99 -7.96 10.80
N ILE A 18 -5.57 -6.70 10.75
CA ILE A 18 -5.52 -5.97 9.49
C ILE A 18 -4.07 -5.90 9.02
N SER A 19 -3.91 -5.77 7.71
CA SER A 19 -2.58 -5.60 7.15
C SER A 19 -2.06 -4.21 7.52
N MET A 20 -0.76 -4.02 7.35
CA MET A 20 -0.16 -2.70 7.51
C MET A 20 1.01 -2.57 6.55
N ILE A 21 1.34 -1.33 6.27
CA ILE A 21 2.54 -1.02 5.54
C ILE A 21 3.70 -1.13 6.51
N VAL A 22 4.61 -2.04 6.22
CA VAL A 22 5.76 -2.30 7.08
C VAL A 22 6.96 -1.45 6.69
N SER A 23 7.14 -1.22 5.38
CA SER A 23 8.29 -0.46 4.90
C SER A 23 7.98 0.22 3.58
N PHE A 24 8.71 1.29 3.32
CA PHE A 24 8.64 2.02 2.05
C PHE A 24 9.97 1.88 1.34
N LYS A 25 9.91 1.65 0.05
CA LYS A 25 11.12 1.58 -0.75
C LYS A 25 11.66 2.96 -1.05
N SER A 26 10.79 3.96 -1.12
CA SER A 26 11.20 5.32 -1.45
C SER A 26 10.82 6.27 -0.33
N LYS A 27 11.77 7.16 -0.02
CA LYS A 27 11.57 8.24 0.92
C LYS A 27 10.42 9.14 0.50
N GLU A 28 10.28 9.35 -0.80
CA GLU A 28 9.25 10.23 -1.34
C GLU A 28 7.85 9.66 -1.15
N THR A 29 7.71 8.35 -1.28
CA THR A 29 6.43 7.69 -1.00
C THR A 29 6.08 7.83 0.48
N ASN A 30 7.08 7.70 1.35
CA ASN A 30 6.87 7.86 2.77
C ASN A 30 6.39 9.28 3.13
N LEU A 31 6.89 10.30 2.43
CA LEU A 31 6.41 11.66 2.63
C LEU A 31 4.91 11.75 2.35
N ILE A 32 4.46 11.17 1.25
CA ILE A 32 3.04 11.15 0.92
C ILE A 32 2.23 10.46 2.01
N TRP A 33 2.74 9.32 2.48
CA TRP A 33 2.09 8.58 3.57
C TRP A 33 1.91 9.43 4.82
N ASN A 34 2.91 10.24 5.14
CA ASN A 34 2.90 11.09 6.33
C ASN A 34 2.08 12.36 6.17
N GLY A 35 1.42 12.54 5.03
CA GLY A 35 0.61 13.72 4.80
C GLY A 35 1.38 14.92 4.28
N GLU A 36 2.63 14.71 3.89
CA GLU A 36 3.49 15.77 3.38
C GLU A 36 3.46 15.78 1.85
N ILE A 37 3.92 16.89 1.29
CA ILE A 37 3.99 17.05 -0.16
C ILE A 37 5.37 16.62 -0.63
N SER A 38 5.39 15.83 -1.72
CA SER A 38 6.65 15.45 -2.36
C SER A 38 6.81 16.23 -3.65
N LYS A 39 8.03 16.73 -3.88
CA LYS A 39 8.33 17.41 -5.14
C LYS A 39 8.57 16.44 -6.28
N LYS A 40 8.73 15.17 -5.98
CA LYS A 40 9.01 14.15 -6.99
C LYS A 40 7.79 13.79 -7.81
N TYR A 41 6.61 13.81 -7.20
CA TYR A 41 5.38 13.36 -7.87
C TYR A 41 4.50 14.53 -8.26
N PRO A 42 3.73 14.40 -9.35
CA PRO A 42 2.78 15.46 -9.72
C PRO A 42 1.81 15.75 -8.59
N SER A 43 1.53 17.02 -8.36
CA SER A 43 0.65 17.40 -7.26
C SER A 43 -0.75 16.82 -7.41
N ASN A 44 -1.21 16.65 -8.64
CA ASN A 44 -2.57 16.18 -8.89
C ASN A 44 -2.80 14.70 -8.55
N ILE A 45 -1.73 13.93 -8.28
CA ILE A 45 -1.92 12.53 -7.89
C ILE A 45 -1.73 12.28 -6.41
N GLN A 46 -1.21 13.26 -5.68
CA GLN A 46 -0.76 12.99 -4.30
C GLN A 46 -1.89 12.66 -3.36
N GLU A 47 -3.02 13.33 -3.48
CA GLU A 47 -4.17 13.04 -2.63
C GLU A 47 -4.72 11.64 -2.90
N THR A 48 -4.87 11.28 -4.18
CA THR A 48 -5.34 9.95 -4.54
C THR A 48 -4.34 8.88 -4.07
N ALA A 49 -3.04 9.16 -4.24
CA ALA A 49 -2.00 8.24 -3.78
C ALA A 49 -2.10 8.00 -2.28
N ARG A 50 -2.28 9.07 -1.51
CA ARG A 50 -2.40 8.96 -0.05
C ARG A 50 -3.62 8.13 0.33
N ARG A 51 -4.72 8.35 -0.33
CA ARG A 51 -5.95 7.59 -0.07
C ARG A 51 -5.74 6.11 -0.37
N LYS A 52 -5.05 5.79 -1.46
CA LYS A 52 -4.75 4.40 -1.81
C LYS A 52 -3.76 3.77 -0.83
N LEU A 53 -2.80 4.53 -0.34
CA LEU A 53 -1.88 4.03 0.68
C LEU A 53 -2.63 3.68 1.96
N ARG A 54 -3.61 4.49 2.35
CA ARG A 54 -4.44 4.19 3.52
C ARG A 54 -5.25 2.91 3.30
N MET A 55 -5.78 2.74 2.09
CA MET A 55 -6.51 1.55 1.72
C MET A 55 -5.62 0.31 1.84
N LEU A 56 -4.39 0.42 1.33
CA LEU A 56 -3.41 -0.66 1.44
C LEU A 56 -3.12 -0.98 2.90
N ASN A 57 -2.93 0.04 3.71
CA ASN A 57 -2.59 -0.13 5.12
C ASN A 57 -3.69 -0.77 5.94
N SER A 58 -4.94 -0.66 5.51
CA SER A 58 -6.09 -1.13 6.28
C SER A 58 -6.76 -2.38 5.70
N SER A 59 -6.19 -2.97 4.66
CA SER A 59 -6.76 -4.18 4.06
C SER A 59 -6.52 -5.39 4.95
N PHE A 60 -7.46 -6.34 4.92
CA PHE A 60 -7.27 -7.62 5.60
C PHE A 60 -6.50 -8.60 4.73
N SER A 61 -6.67 -8.50 3.43
CA SER A 61 -6.06 -9.43 2.49
C SER A 61 -5.90 -8.76 1.13
N LEU A 62 -5.16 -9.42 0.24
CA LEU A 62 -5.05 -8.95 -1.14
C LEU A 62 -6.43 -8.87 -1.81
N ASN A 63 -7.33 -9.75 -1.44
CA ASN A 63 -8.65 -9.74 -2.04
C ASN A 63 -9.40 -8.44 -1.76
N ASP A 64 -9.17 -7.83 -0.60
CA ASP A 64 -9.79 -6.54 -0.29
C ASP A 64 -9.33 -5.44 -1.24
N LEU A 65 -8.10 -5.54 -1.72
CA LEU A 65 -7.57 -4.58 -2.70
C LEU A 65 -8.11 -4.85 -4.10
N LYS A 66 -8.59 -6.05 -4.35
CA LYS A 66 -9.15 -6.43 -5.63
C LYS A 66 -10.60 -5.97 -5.78
N ILE A 67 -11.35 -5.91 -4.68
CA ILE A 67 -12.76 -5.58 -4.73
C ILE A 67 -13.05 -4.23 -5.39
N PRO A 68 -12.34 -3.14 -5.05
CA PRO A 68 -12.54 -1.91 -5.83
C PRO A 68 -11.94 -2.10 -7.22
N PRO A 69 -12.76 -2.26 -8.28
CA PRO A 69 -12.21 -2.57 -9.60
C PRO A 69 -11.29 -1.48 -10.13
N ALA A 70 -11.47 -0.24 -9.70
CA ALA A 70 -10.59 0.86 -10.12
C ALA A 70 -9.15 0.68 -9.65
N ASN A 71 -8.91 -0.14 -8.63
CA ASN A 71 -7.55 -0.42 -8.16
C ASN A 71 -6.75 -1.22 -9.16
N ARG A 72 -7.41 -2.04 -9.97
CA ARG A 72 -6.75 -2.91 -10.93
C ARG A 72 -5.56 -3.62 -10.32
N LEU A 73 -5.82 -4.33 -9.23
CA LEU A 73 -4.77 -5.10 -8.55
C LEU A 73 -4.16 -6.09 -9.52
N GLU A 74 -2.84 -6.09 -9.64
CA GLU A 74 -2.15 -7.05 -10.50
C GLU A 74 -0.85 -7.52 -9.87
N LEU A 75 -0.51 -8.76 -10.19
CA LEU A 75 0.79 -9.34 -9.89
C LEU A 75 1.73 -9.00 -11.04
N LEU A 76 2.85 -8.40 -10.73
CA LEU A 76 3.76 -7.90 -11.75
C LEU A 76 4.73 -8.96 -12.22
N LYS A 77 5.33 -8.71 -13.38
CA LYS A 77 6.28 -9.62 -14.03
C LYS A 77 7.59 -8.92 -14.28
N GLY A 78 8.56 -9.65 -14.81
CA GLY A 78 9.86 -9.09 -15.16
C GLY A 78 10.65 -8.66 -13.95
N LYS A 79 11.18 -7.45 -14.01
CA LYS A 79 12.02 -6.92 -12.95
C LYS A 79 11.29 -6.74 -11.63
N ARG A 80 9.97 -6.60 -11.69
CA ARG A 80 9.14 -6.44 -10.50
C ARG A 80 8.39 -7.71 -10.13
N LYS A 81 8.90 -8.82 -10.57
CA LYS A 81 8.37 -10.13 -10.25
C LYS A 81 8.15 -10.26 -8.74
N ASP A 82 7.03 -10.87 -8.36
CA ASP A 82 6.63 -11.06 -6.98
C ASP A 82 6.13 -9.79 -6.28
N GLN A 83 5.99 -8.70 -7.02
CA GLN A 83 5.34 -7.52 -6.50
C GLN A 83 3.91 -7.43 -7.03
N TYR A 84 3.08 -6.73 -6.28
CA TYR A 84 1.73 -6.39 -6.70
C TYR A 84 1.66 -4.89 -6.93
N SER A 85 0.65 -4.46 -7.67
CA SER A 85 0.40 -3.03 -7.81
C SER A 85 -1.08 -2.72 -7.77
N ILE A 86 -1.40 -1.52 -7.28
CA ILE A 86 -2.73 -0.95 -7.41
C ILE A 86 -2.62 0.39 -8.12
N ARG A 87 -3.66 0.73 -8.86
CA ARG A 87 -3.66 1.88 -9.75
C ARG A 87 -3.97 3.17 -9.00
N ILE A 88 -3.18 4.21 -9.28
CA ILE A 88 -3.52 5.58 -8.87
C ILE A 88 -4.27 6.26 -10.02
N ASN A 89 -3.65 6.25 -11.20
CA ASN A 89 -4.27 6.72 -12.44
C ASN A 89 -3.65 5.97 -13.62
N ASP A 90 -3.82 6.45 -14.85
CA ASP A 90 -3.30 5.75 -16.02
C ASP A 90 -1.79 5.62 -16.04
N GLN A 91 -1.09 6.51 -15.37
CA GLN A 91 0.36 6.56 -15.37
C GLN A 91 0.98 6.04 -14.08
N TRP A 92 0.37 6.29 -12.96
CA TRP A 92 0.98 6.05 -11.65
C TRP A 92 0.32 4.89 -10.92
N ARG A 93 1.17 4.08 -10.28
CA ARG A 93 0.72 2.93 -9.50
C ARG A 93 1.48 2.86 -8.19
N ILE A 94 0.93 2.13 -7.23
CA ILE A 94 1.62 1.81 -6.00
C ILE A 94 2.05 0.36 -6.11
N CYS A 95 3.35 0.11 -6.04
CA CYS A 95 3.92 -1.23 -6.10
C CYS A 95 4.34 -1.66 -4.70
N PHE A 96 4.18 -2.94 -4.40
CA PHE A 96 4.50 -3.44 -3.07
C PHE A 96 4.68 -4.96 -3.11
N GLU A 97 5.38 -5.47 -2.09
CA GLU A 97 5.44 -6.91 -1.83
C GLU A 97 4.43 -7.25 -0.76
N TRP A 98 3.81 -8.40 -0.89
CA TRP A 98 2.81 -8.84 0.09
C TRP A 98 3.37 -10.06 0.82
N ILE A 99 3.75 -9.89 2.08
CA ILE A 99 4.42 -10.93 2.86
C ILE A 99 3.73 -11.05 4.20
N ASN A 100 3.26 -12.24 4.51
CA ASN A 100 2.59 -12.52 5.78
C ASN A 100 1.44 -11.55 6.07
N GLY A 101 0.73 -11.18 5.02
CA GLY A 101 -0.43 -10.29 5.16
C GLY A 101 -0.09 -8.83 5.33
N ASN A 102 1.15 -8.43 5.05
CA ASN A 102 1.58 -7.04 5.17
C ASN A 102 2.22 -6.55 3.89
N ALA A 103 2.19 -5.25 3.68
CA ALA A 103 2.80 -4.62 2.51
C ALA A 103 4.23 -4.16 2.85
N HIS A 104 5.16 -4.59 2.04
CA HIS A 104 6.59 -4.27 2.20
C HIS A 104 7.09 -3.53 0.97
N ASN A 105 8.10 -2.69 1.18
CA ASN A 105 8.79 -1.97 0.10
C ASN A 105 7.82 -1.23 -0.80
N VAL A 106 6.92 -0.49 -0.18
CA VAL A 106 5.86 0.23 -0.88
C VAL A 106 6.44 1.43 -1.61
N GLU A 107 6.04 1.60 -2.86
CA GLU A 107 6.62 2.62 -3.73
C GLU A 107 5.60 3.13 -4.73
N ILE A 108 5.49 4.46 -4.85
CA ILE A 108 4.72 5.07 -5.94
C ILE A 108 5.61 5.07 -7.17
N THR A 109 5.12 4.53 -8.26
CA THR A 109 5.92 4.26 -9.46
C THR A 109 5.21 4.78 -10.71
N ASP A 110 6.00 5.36 -11.61
CA ASP A 110 5.54 5.69 -12.95
C ASP A 110 5.51 4.39 -13.75
N TYR A 111 4.33 3.99 -14.13
CA TYR A 111 4.11 2.67 -14.73
C TYR A 111 3.86 2.78 -16.23
N HIS A 112 4.89 2.61 -16.97
CA HIS A 112 4.82 2.59 -18.42
C HIS A 112 5.33 1.28 -18.98
#